data_b5dd211ecdad70a5504cc2e6247fe9fe
#
_entry.id   b5dd211ecdad70a5504cc2e6247fe9fe
#
_cell.length_a   1.000
_cell.length_b   1.000
_cell.length_c   1.000
_cell.angle_alpha   90.00
_cell.angle_beta   90.00
_cell.angle_gamma   90.00
#
_symmetry.space_group_name_H-M   'P 1'
#
loop_
_entity.id
_entity.type
_entity.pdbx_description
1 polymer ?
#
loop_
_entity_poly.entity_id
_entity_poly.type
_entity_poly.pdbx_seq_one_letter_code
_entity_poly.pdbx_strand_id
1 'polypeptide(L)'
;MYLVPKISEERRAERREQILAGARRCFSDHGYEGATVARLEKATGLSRGAIFNYFPAKEDIFLELAWRDNERLIRLWLDRGWEAALRAVVEEDPDWLGVYLEMTRKIRTDPEFARRHEEGVDRGLTQLLIEKVRSEQEQGTVRADYPPERVAGFVSLVANGVVLQMAFGERIRDVDALVGFVRTAVEPAQASS
;
A
#
# COMPACT_ATOMS: atom_id res chain seq x y z
N MET A 1 12.70 4.07 44.79
CA MET A 1 12.84 3.49 43.41
C MET A 1 11.47 3.51 42.79
N TYR A 2 11.15 4.54 41.96
CA TYR A 2 9.86 4.65 41.28
C TYR A 2 9.88 3.66 40.13
N LEU A 3 9.04 2.62 40.21
CA LEU A 3 8.72 1.75 39.09
C LEU A 3 7.93 2.57 38.06
N VAL A 4 8.57 2.93 36.95
CA VAL A 4 7.85 3.46 35.79
C VAL A 4 6.95 2.32 35.29
N PRO A 5 5.61 2.50 35.24
CA PRO A 5 4.71 1.45 34.78
C PRO A 5 5.07 1.08 33.33
N LYS A 6 5.39 -0.19 33.10
CA LYS A 6 5.58 -0.71 31.75
C LYS A 6 4.27 -0.51 30.99
N ILE A 7 4.26 0.38 29.98
CA ILE A 7 3.09 0.59 29.12
C ILE A 7 2.75 -0.78 28.54
N SER A 8 1.47 -1.20 28.66
CA SER A 8 1.02 -2.49 28.13
C SER A 8 1.22 -2.53 26.61
N GLU A 9 1.45 -3.72 26.05
CA GLU A 9 1.61 -3.90 24.60
C GLU A 9 0.39 -3.35 23.84
N GLU A 10 -0.82 -3.50 24.38
CA GLU A 10 -2.06 -2.93 23.83
C GLU A 10 -1.99 -1.40 23.71
N ARG A 11 -1.61 -0.71 24.78
CA ARG A 11 -1.45 0.75 24.77
C ARG A 11 -0.36 1.20 23.83
N ARG A 12 0.68 0.38 23.65
CA ARG A 12 1.73 0.64 22.67
C ARG A 12 1.19 0.55 21.25
N ALA A 13 0.43 -0.49 20.95
CA ALA A 13 -0.24 -0.67 19.66
C ALA A 13 -1.22 0.47 19.38
N GLU A 14 -2.11 0.81 20.31
CA GLU A 14 -3.05 1.93 20.18
C GLU A 14 -2.34 3.25 19.88
N ARG A 15 -1.23 3.52 20.58
CA ARG A 15 -0.46 4.74 20.36
C ARG A 15 0.19 4.77 18.99
N ARG A 16 0.70 3.62 18.52
CA ARG A 16 1.27 3.46 17.19
C ARG A 16 0.20 3.75 16.11
N GLU A 17 -1.00 3.20 16.26
CA GLU A 17 -2.13 3.46 15.37
C GLU A 17 -2.55 4.93 15.37
N GLN A 18 -2.60 5.58 16.53
CA GLN A 18 -2.90 7.00 16.64
C GLN A 18 -1.91 7.85 15.85
N ILE A 19 -0.61 7.53 15.95
CA ILE A 19 0.45 8.24 15.20
C ILE A 19 0.25 8.03 13.70
N LEU A 20 0.09 6.79 13.25
CA LEU A 20 -0.06 6.46 11.83
C LEU A 20 -1.30 7.11 11.22
N ALA A 21 -2.46 7.04 11.89
CA ALA A 21 -3.69 7.67 11.42
C ALA A 21 -3.56 9.20 11.33
N GLY A 22 -2.95 9.84 12.32
CA GLY A 22 -2.69 11.28 12.30
C GLY A 22 -1.68 11.68 11.24
N ALA A 23 -0.61 10.91 11.08
CA ALA A 23 0.41 11.17 10.08
C ALA A 23 -0.12 11.00 8.65
N ARG A 24 -0.95 9.96 8.38
CA ARG A 24 -1.58 9.77 7.07
C ARG A 24 -2.38 11.01 6.67
N ARG A 25 -3.24 11.52 7.54
CA ARG A 25 -3.97 12.78 7.29
C ARG A 25 -3.05 13.96 7.05
N CYS A 26 -2.01 14.10 7.88
CA CYS A 26 -1.05 15.19 7.75
C CYS A 26 -0.28 15.14 6.42
N PHE A 27 0.07 13.95 5.95
CA PHE A 27 0.71 13.76 4.65
C PHE A 27 -0.25 14.06 3.50
N SER A 28 -1.50 13.56 3.53
CA SER A 28 -2.52 13.85 2.52
C SER A 28 -2.78 15.36 2.41
N ASP A 29 -2.96 16.06 3.57
CA ASP A 29 -3.29 17.49 3.59
C ASP A 29 -2.14 18.40 3.14
N HIS A 30 -0.88 17.96 3.30
CA HIS A 30 0.27 18.87 3.20
C HIS A 30 1.44 18.35 2.34
N GLY A 31 1.30 17.15 1.78
CA GLY A 31 2.41 16.44 1.14
C GLY A 31 3.46 15.95 2.14
N TYR A 32 4.41 15.14 1.68
CA TYR A 32 5.46 14.63 2.55
C TYR A 32 6.33 15.75 3.13
N GLU A 33 6.83 16.67 2.30
CA GLU A 33 7.71 17.75 2.77
C GLU A 33 6.95 18.77 3.65
N GLY A 34 5.70 19.04 3.32
CA GLY A 34 4.83 19.95 4.08
C GLY A 34 4.39 19.40 5.44
N ALA A 35 4.47 18.10 5.68
CA ALA A 35 4.16 17.46 6.97
C ALA A 35 5.29 17.72 7.98
N THR A 36 5.36 18.96 8.47
CA THR A 36 6.33 19.36 9.50
C THR A 36 6.04 18.70 10.84
N VAL A 37 7.02 18.67 11.75
CA VAL A 37 6.85 18.12 13.10
C VAL A 37 5.68 18.78 13.83
N ALA A 38 5.53 20.10 13.77
CA ALA A 38 4.43 20.83 14.39
C ALA A 38 3.05 20.42 13.83
N ARG A 39 2.96 20.15 12.52
CA ARG A 39 1.74 19.64 11.89
C ARG A 39 1.45 18.20 12.30
N LEU A 40 2.48 17.37 12.41
CA LEU A 40 2.35 16.00 12.92
C LEU A 40 1.87 15.99 14.37
N GLU A 41 2.42 16.84 15.25
CA GLU A 41 1.94 17.00 16.62
C GLU A 41 0.45 17.37 16.67
N LYS A 42 0.05 18.36 15.86
CA LYS A 42 -1.36 18.77 15.75
C LYS A 42 -2.26 17.66 15.22
N ALA A 43 -1.83 16.93 14.18
CA ALA A 43 -2.63 15.89 13.54
C ALA A 43 -2.77 14.62 14.39
N THR A 44 -1.73 14.30 15.19
CA THR A 44 -1.70 13.11 16.06
C THR A 44 -2.24 13.41 17.46
N GLY A 45 -2.22 14.67 17.90
CA GLY A 45 -2.50 15.06 19.29
C GLY A 45 -1.39 14.66 20.26
N LEU A 46 -0.17 14.40 19.78
CA LEU A 46 0.96 13.93 20.57
C LEU A 46 2.15 14.89 20.46
N SER A 47 2.94 14.98 21.52
CA SER A 47 4.18 15.75 21.47
C SER A 47 5.22 15.10 20.55
N ARG A 48 6.16 15.90 20.05
CA ARG A 48 7.32 15.44 19.27
C ARG A 48 8.00 14.22 19.92
N GLY A 49 8.30 14.31 21.21
CA GLY A 49 8.97 13.22 21.94
C GLY A 49 8.14 11.94 21.96
N ALA A 50 6.80 12.06 22.08
CA ALA A 50 5.91 10.92 22.05
C ALA A 50 5.87 10.26 20.66
N ILE A 51 5.85 11.03 19.58
CA ILE A 51 5.86 10.52 18.20
C ILE A 51 7.19 9.81 17.91
N PHE A 52 8.32 10.50 18.11
CA PHE A 52 9.64 10.00 17.73
C PHE A 52 10.20 8.92 18.66
N ASN A 53 9.54 8.64 19.79
CA ASN A 53 9.80 7.44 20.58
C ASN A 53 9.27 6.15 19.91
N TYR A 54 8.29 6.26 19.01
CA TYR A 54 7.73 5.13 18.24
C TYR A 54 8.33 5.02 16.83
N PHE A 55 8.62 6.15 16.22
CA PHE A 55 9.14 6.26 14.87
C PHE A 55 10.32 7.23 14.87
N PRO A 56 11.57 6.75 14.83
CA PRO A 56 12.76 7.59 14.95
C PRO A 56 12.82 8.77 13.96
N ALA A 57 12.22 8.62 12.79
CA ALA A 57 12.16 9.67 11.77
C ALA A 57 10.77 9.71 11.09
N LYS A 58 10.49 10.80 10.38
CA LYS A 58 9.27 10.98 9.55
C LYS A 58 9.21 9.91 8.44
N GLU A 59 10.37 9.56 7.91
CA GLU A 59 10.53 8.47 6.94
C GLU A 59 10.02 7.13 7.46
N ASP A 60 10.24 6.81 8.73
CA ASP A 60 9.78 5.55 9.33
C ASP A 60 8.25 5.47 9.38
N ILE A 61 7.61 6.61 9.64
CA ILE A 61 6.15 6.70 9.63
C ILE A 61 5.62 6.47 8.20
N PHE A 62 6.24 7.11 7.20
CA PHE A 62 5.85 6.94 5.81
C PHE A 62 6.03 5.49 5.35
N LEU A 63 7.21 4.90 5.58
CA LEU A 63 7.50 3.51 5.20
C LEU A 63 6.50 2.54 5.82
N GLU A 64 6.19 2.70 7.10
CA GLU A 64 5.21 1.85 7.78
C GLU A 64 3.81 1.96 7.13
N LEU A 65 3.37 3.17 6.79
CA LEU A 65 2.09 3.38 6.09
C LEU A 65 2.11 2.72 4.71
N ALA A 66 3.19 2.89 3.95
CA ALA A 66 3.35 2.30 2.62
C ALA A 66 3.32 0.77 2.67
N TRP A 67 4.02 0.16 3.63
CA TRP A 67 4.03 -1.30 3.80
C TRP A 67 2.65 -1.84 4.18
N ARG A 68 1.93 -1.17 5.08
CA ARG A 68 0.57 -1.55 5.47
C ARG A 68 -0.43 -1.47 4.33
N ASP A 69 -0.31 -0.46 3.48
CA ASP A 69 -1.17 -0.34 2.30
C ASP A 69 -0.89 -1.48 1.30
N ASN A 70 0.38 -1.78 1.06
CA ASN A 70 0.76 -2.91 0.21
C ASN A 70 0.25 -4.24 0.78
N GLU A 71 0.48 -4.48 2.07
CA GLU A 71 -0.02 -5.68 2.77
C GLU A 71 -1.54 -5.78 2.69
N ARG A 72 -2.27 -4.68 2.93
CA ARG A 72 -3.72 -4.63 2.84
C ARG A 72 -4.23 -5.04 1.45
N LEU A 73 -3.61 -4.53 0.39
CA LEU A 73 -3.99 -4.85 -0.98
C LEU A 73 -3.70 -6.32 -1.32
N ILE A 74 -2.54 -6.84 -0.92
CA ILE A 74 -2.21 -8.26 -1.14
C ILE A 74 -3.19 -9.16 -0.38
N ARG A 75 -3.48 -8.89 0.90
CA ARG A 75 -4.46 -9.65 1.69
C ARG A 75 -5.85 -9.59 1.07
N LEU A 76 -6.27 -8.42 0.60
CA LEU A 76 -7.56 -8.27 -0.08
C LEU A 76 -7.62 -9.12 -1.35
N TRP A 77 -6.53 -9.19 -2.13
CA TRP A 77 -6.44 -10.09 -3.28
C TRP A 77 -6.51 -11.56 -2.85
N LEU A 78 -5.76 -11.95 -1.84
CA LEU A 78 -5.79 -13.31 -1.31
C LEU A 78 -7.20 -13.74 -0.87
N ASP A 79 -7.93 -12.83 -0.20
CA ASP A 79 -9.24 -13.13 0.41
C ASP A 79 -10.40 -13.01 -0.59
N ARG A 80 -10.36 -12.01 -1.49
CA ARG A 80 -11.50 -11.62 -2.34
C ARG A 80 -11.18 -11.55 -3.84
N GLY A 81 -9.95 -11.87 -4.23
CA GLY A 81 -9.50 -11.84 -5.61
C GLY A 81 -8.95 -10.47 -6.05
N TRP A 82 -8.29 -10.48 -7.20
CA TRP A 82 -7.60 -9.33 -7.76
C TRP A 82 -8.54 -8.14 -8.09
N GLU A 83 -9.79 -8.41 -8.47
CA GLU A 83 -10.77 -7.37 -8.77
C GLU A 83 -11.07 -6.50 -7.55
N ALA A 84 -11.24 -7.13 -6.38
CA ALA A 84 -11.49 -6.42 -5.13
C ALA A 84 -10.28 -5.55 -4.74
N ALA A 85 -9.06 -6.04 -4.94
CA ALA A 85 -7.85 -5.27 -4.71
C ALA A 85 -7.74 -4.06 -5.66
N LEU A 86 -8.03 -4.25 -6.95
CA LEU A 86 -7.99 -3.17 -7.94
C LEU A 86 -9.05 -2.09 -7.65
N ARG A 87 -10.27 -2.50 -7.27
CA ARG A 87 -11.33 -1.56 -6.85
C ARG A 87 -10.92 -0.75 -5.62
N ALA A 88 -10.31 -1.40 -4.62
CA ALA A 88 -9.83 -0.71 -3.42
C ALA A 88 -8.77 0.34 -3.72
N VAL A 89 -7.94 0.16 -4.76
CA VAL A 89 -6.99 1.20 -5.20
C VAL A 89 -7.73 2.41 -5.77
N VAL A 90 -8.79 2.20 -6.54
CA VAL A 90 -9.59 3.30 -7.13
C VAL A 90 -10.36 4.10 -6.05
N GLU A 91 -10.68 3.47 -4.93
CA GLU A 91 -11.37 4.09 -3.79
C GLU A 91 -10.43 4.82 -2.83
N GLU A 92 -9.11 4.71 -3.01
CA GLU A 92 -8.12 5.34 -2.13
C GLU A 92 -8.12 6.86 -2.29
N ASP A 93 -7.65 7.55 -1.24
CA ASP A 93 -7.49 9.01 -1.21
C ASP A 93 -6.43 9.46 -2.23
N PRO A 94 -6.79 10.26 -3.27
CA PRO A 94 -5.83 10.72 -4.27
C PRO A 94 -4.69 11.56 -3.69
N ASP A 95 -4.94 12.34 -2.65
CA ASP A 95 -3.92 13.17 -2.02
C ASP A 95 -2.89 12.31 -1.30
N TRP A 96 -3.34 11.22 -0.66
CA TRP A 96 -2.43 10.21 -0.11
C TRP A 96 -1.61 9.50 -1.19
N LEU A 97 -2.22 9.15 -2.32
CA LEU A 97 -1.49 8.56 -3.44
C LEU A 97 -0.45 9.54 -4.03
N GLY A 98 -0.72 10.84 -4.00
CA GLY A 98 0.24 11.88 -4.37
C GLY A 98 1.51 11.84 -3.53
N VAL A 99 1.40 11.53 -2.25
CA VAL A 99 2.57 11.40 -1.34
C VAL A 99 3.51 10.27 -1.80
N TYR A 100 3.00 9.19 -2.36
CA TYR A 100 3.83 8.14 -2.95
C TYR A 100 4.68 8.66 -4.12
N LEU A 101 4.13 9.51 -4.97
CA LEU A 101 4.88 10.12 -6.07
C LEU A 101 6.03 11.01 -5.57
N GLU A 102 5.80 11.79 -4.52
CA GLU A 102 6.86 12.59 -3.89
C GLU A 102 8.01 11.68 -3.41
N MET A 103 7.70 10.52 -2.86
CA MET A 103 8.68 9.59 -2.33
C MET A 103 9.41 8.77 -3.41
N THR A 104 8.88 8.64 -4.63
CA THR A 104 9.56 7.92 -5.72
C THR A 104 10.92 8.52 -6.06
N ARG A 105 11.05 9.85 -5.97
CA ARG A 105 12.35 10.51 -6.13
C ARG A 105 13.33 10.04 -5.06
N LYS A 106 12.91 10.02 -3.79
CA LYS A 106 13.76 9.60 -2.67
C LYS A 106 14.17 8.15 -2.80
N ILE A 107 13.23 7.25 -3.15
CA ILE A 107 13.54 5.83 -3.43
C ILE A 107 14.64 5.72 -4.49
N ARG A 108 14.59 6.52 -5.54
CA ARG A 108 15.54 6.45 -6.66
C ARG A 108 16.91 7.08 -6.34
N THR A 109 16.97 8.09 -5.47
CA THR A 109 18.18 8.90 -5.24
C THR A 109 18.86 8.65 -3.90
N ASP A 110 18.23 7.92 -2.99
CA ASP A 110 18.73 7.56 -1.66
C ASP A 110 18.78 6.03 -1.53
N PRO A 111 19.96 5.40 -1.73
CA PRO A 111 20.09 3.94 -1.69
C PRO A 111 19.71 3.33 -0.34
N GLU A 112 19.96 4.02 0.78
CA GLU A 112 19.60 3.54 2.10
C GLU A 112 18.07 3.53 2.29
N PHE A 113 17.40 4.58 1.83
CA PHE A 113 15.94 4.63 1.86
C PHE A 113 15.32 3.56 0.94
N ALA A 114 15.89 3.36 -0.27
CA ALA A 114 15.46 2.30 -1.19
C ALA A 114 15.57 0.91 -0.55
N ARG A 115 16.71 0.61 0.08
CA ARG A 115 16.92 -0.66 0.80
C ARG A 115 15.88 -0.87 1.89
N ARG A 116 15.64 0.15 2.73
CA ARG A 116 14.63 0.10 3.81
C ARG A 116 13.21 -0.10 3.26
N HIS A 117 12.89 0.56 2.16
CA HIS A 117 11.60 0.40 1.46
C HIS A 117 11.41 -1.06 1.01
N GLU A 118 12.43 -1.67 0.40
CA GLU A 118 12.40 -3.06 -0.06
C GLU A 118 12.33 -4.07 1.09
N GLU A 119 13.04 -3.83 2.18
CA GLU A 119 13.07 -4.72 3.36
C GLU A 119 11.72 -4.84 4.06
N GLY A 120 10.88 -3.81 3.98
CA GLY A 120 9.54 -3.84 4.56
C GLY A 120 8.49 -4.54 3.70
N VAL A 121 8.83 -4.91 2.47
CA VAL A 121 7.92 -5.72 1.62
C VAL A 121 7.89 -7.15 2.16
N ASP A 122 6.72 -7.61 2.57
CA ASP A 122 6.54 -8.98 3.03
C ASP A 122 6.62 -9.97 1.86
N ARG A 123 7.81 -10.57 1.69
CA ARG A 123 8.06 -11.57 0.64
C ARG A 123 7.22 -12.83 0.82
N GLY A 124 6.83 -13.17 2.05
CA GLY A 124 5.94 -14.29 2.34
C GLY A 124 4.54 -14.06 1.76
N LEU A 125 3.97 -12.88 1.94
CA LEU A 125 2.69 -12.51 1.33
C LEU A 125 2.75 -12.49 -0.19
N THR A 126 3.82 -11.98 -0.77
CA THR A 126 4.03 -12.02 -2.23
C THR A 126 4.08 -13.46 -2.74
N GLN A 127 4.76 -14.36 -2.03
CA GLN A 127 4.81 -15.76 -2.39
C GLN A 127 3.44 -16.44 -2.30
N LEU A 128 2.66 -16.18 -1.24
CA LEU A 128 1.29 -16.67 -1.11
C LEU A 128 0.39 -16.19 -2.24
N LEU A 129 0.56 -14.94 -2.69
CA LEU A 129 -0.18 -14.41 -3.84
C LEU A 129 0.15 -15.16 -5.13
N ILE A 130 1.43 -15.44 -5.38
CA ILE A 130 1.86 -16.22 -6.55
C ILE A 130 1.29 -17.64 -6.49
N GLU A 131 1.31 -18.27 -5.33
CA GLU A 131 0.73 -19.61 -5.12
C GLU A 131 -0.78 -19.63 -5.34
N LYS A 132 -1.50 -18.59 -4.89
CA LYS A 132 -2.92 -18.42 -5.19
C LYS A 132 -3.18 -18.34 -6.69
N VAL A 133 -2.45 -17.49 -7.42
CA VAL A 133 -2.60 -17.36 -8.89
C VAL A 133 -2.30 -18.71 -9.57
N ARG A 134 -1.29 -19.47 -9.13
CA ARG A 134 -0.99 -20.80 -9.64
C ARG A 134 -2.16 -21.77 -9.42
N SER A 135 -2.73 -21.78 -8.22
CA SER A 135 -3.93 -22.59 -7.93
C SER A 135 -5.13 -22.21 -8.80
N GLU A 136 -5.33 -20.92 -9.06
CA GLU A 136 -6.39 -20.43 -9.95
C GLU A 136 -6.15 -20.82 -11.42
N GLN A 137 -4.88 -20.91 -11.85
CA GLN A 137 -4.50 -21.45 -13.17
C GLN A 137 -4.81 -22.96 -13.28
N GLU A 138 -4.51 -23.73 -12.23
CA GLU A 138 -4.83 -25.17 -12.17
C GLU A 138 -6.34 -25.42 -12.18
N GLN A 139 -7.12 -24.51 -11.58
CA GLN A 139 -8.60 -24.55 -11.59
C GLN A 139 -9.21 -24.05 -12.92
N GLY A 140 -8.42 -23.49 -13.81
CA GLY A 140 -8.85 -22.96 -15.10
C GLY A 140 -9.60 -21.62 -15.00
N THR A 141 -9.52 -20.91 -13.89
CA THR A 141 -10.14 -19.58 -13.69
C THR A 141 -9.21 -18.43 -14.09
N VAL A 142 -7.90 -18.68 -14.09
CA VAL A 142 -6.85 -17.75 -14.56
C VAL A 142 -6.09 -18.41 -15.71
N ARG A 143 -5.68 -17.62 -16.69
CA ARG A 143 -4.91 -18.09 -17.86
C ARG A 143 -3.59 -18.75 -17.45
N ALA A 144 -3.28 -19.90 -18.03
CA ALA A 144 -2.09 -20.70 -17.71
C ALA A 144 -0.98 -20.65 -18.77
N ASP A 145 -1.15 -19.85 -19.83
CA ASP A 145 -0.16 -19.66 -20.91
C ASP A 145 0.97 -18.69 -20.49
N TYR A 146 0.85 -18.04 -19.34
CA TYR A 146 1.91 -17.25 -18.71
C TYR A 146 2.22 -17.76 -17.30
N PRO A 147 3.47 -17.61 -16.81
CA PRO A 147 3.80 -17.92 -15.42
C PRO A 147 2.95 -17.08 -14.43
N PRO A 148 2.58 -17.64 -13.26
CA PRO A 148 1.72 -16.94 -12.29
C PRO A 148 2.30 -15.60 -11.83
N GLU A 149 3.65 -15.48 -11.75
CA GLU A 149 4.35 -14.24 -11.43
C GLU A 149 4.08 -13.14 -12.47
N ARG A 150 3.92 -13.51 -13.75
CA ARG A 150 3.62 -12.57 -14.83
C ARG A 150 2.19 -12.09 -14.77
N VAL A 151 1.25 -12.97 -14.46
CA VAL A 151 -0.16 -12.60 -14.31
C VAL A 151 -0.34 -11.68 -13.10
N ALA A 152 0.24 -12.02 -11.95
CA ALA A 152 0.23 -11.18 -10.76
C ALA A 152 0.90 -9.83 -11.03
N GLY A 153 2.06 -9.83 -11.71
CA GLY A 153 2.79 -8.62 -12.09
C GLY A 153 1.99 -7.72 -13.03
N PHE A 154 1.23 -8.29 -13.97
CA PHE A 154 0.38 -7.50 -14.87
C PHE A 154 -0.70 -6.75 -14.08
N VAL A 155 -1.43 -7.42 -13.18
CA VAL A 155 -2.45 -6.75 -12.35
C VAL A 155 -1.83 -5.67 -11.47
N SER A 156 -0.65 -5.92 -10.90
CA SER A 156 0.09 -4.93 -10.11
C SER A 156 0.51 -3.71 -10.97
N LEU A 157 0.91 -3.91 -12.22
CA LEU A 157 1.22 -2.82 -13.14
C LEU A 157 -0.01 -1.97 -13.46
N VAL A 158 -1.18 -2.59 -13.66
CA VAL A 158 -2.44 -1.86 -13.85
C VAL A 158 -2.79 -1.06 -12.60
N ALA A 159 -2.70 -1.65 -11.41
CA ALA A 159 -2.94 -0.96 -10.14
C ALA A 159 -2.00 0.25 -9.96
N ASN A 160 -0.70 0.10 -10.26
CA ASN A 160 0.26 1.19 -10.22
C ASN A 160 -0.07 2.29 -11.25
N GLY A 161 -0.57 1.94 -12.43
CA GLY A 161 -1.06 2.89 -13.42
C GLY A 161 -2.25 3.70 -12.92
N VAL A 162 -3.20 3.05 -12.23
CA VAL A 162 -4.34 3.71 -11.56
C VAL A 162 -3.84 4.68 -10.48
N VAL A 163 -2.93 4.23 -9.60
CA VAL A 163 -2.31 5.08 -8.57
C VAL A 163 -1.71 6.34 -9.19
N LEU A 164 -0.97 6.18 -10.28
CA LEU A 164 -0.32 7.30 -10.97
C LEU A 164 -1.34 8.30 -11.54
N GLN A 165 -2.39 7.83 -12.22
CA GLN A 165 -3.44 8.70 -12.76
C GLN A 165 -4.18 9.46 -11.65
N MET A 166 -4.57 8.76 -10.58
CA MET A 166 -5.27 9.37 -9.45
C MET A 166 -4.39 10.41 -8.73
N ALA A 167 -3.11 10.14 -8.57
CA ALA A 167 -2.16 11.07 -7.97
C ALA A 167 -1.93 12.33 -8.85
N PHE A 168 -2.19 12.28 -10.16
CA PHE A 168 -2.25 13.43 -11.05
C PHE A 168 -3.62 14.16 -11.06
N GLY A 169 -4.55 13.73 -10.20
CA GLY A 169 -5.89 14.31 -10.10
C GLY A 169 -6.89 13.77 -11.12
N GLU A 170 -6.51 12.76 -11.91
CA GLU A 170 -7.43 12.08 -12.80
C GLU A 170 -8.28 11.07 -12.01
N ARG A 171 -9.55 10.93 -12.39
CA ARG A 171 -10.44 9.96 -11.76
C ARG A 171 -10.78 8.84 -12.72
N ILE A 172 -10.70 7.62 -12.26
CA ILE A 172 -11.21 6.46 -12.99
C ILE A 172 -12.74 6.54 -12.94
N ARG A 173 -13.36 6.91 -14.07
CA ARG A 173 -14.81 7.15 -14.17
C ARG A 173 -15.63 5.86 -14.25
N ASP A 174 -15.06 4.84 -14.87
CA ASP A 174 -15.72 3.55 -15.09
C ASP A 174 -14.80 2.42 -14.63
N VAL A 175 -14.93 2.11 -13.34
CA VAL A 175 -14.15 1.03 -12.70
C VAL A 175 -14.57 -0.33 -13.25
N ASP A 176 -15.84 -0.51 -13.62
CA ASP A 176 -16.33 -1.78 -14.14
C ASP A 176 -15.75 -2.06 -15.53
N ALA A 177 -15.65 -1.05 -16.39
CA ALA A 177 -14.96 -1.18 -17.67
C ALA A 177 -13.47 -1.52 -17.48
N LEU A 178 -12.76 -0.84 -16.57
CA LEU A 178 -11.37 -1.14 -16.26
C LEU A 178 -11.20 -2.60 -15.81
N VAL A 179 -12.00 -3.03 -14.84
CA VAL A 179 -11.99 -4.42 -14.34
C VAL A 179 -12.31 -5.39 -15.48
N GLY A 180 -13.28 -5.08 -16.33
CA GLY A 180 -13.63 -5.88 -17.50
C GLY A 180 -12.46 -6.07 -18.47
N PHE A 181 -11.71 -5.02 -18.78
CA PHE A 181 -10.51 -5.12 -19.62
C PHE A 181 -9.42 -5.97 -18.95
N VAL A 182 -9.15 -5.76 -17.68
CA VAL A 182 -8.16 -6.58 -16.94
C VAL A 182 -8.58 -8.04 -16.92
N ARG A 183 -9.88 -8.31 -16.74
CA ARG A 183 -10.44 -9.67 -16.75
C ARG A 183 -10.17 -10.38 -18.09
N THR A 184 -10.34 -9.72 -19.22
CA THR A 184 -10.03 -10.34 -20.54
C THR A 184 -8.56 -10.70 -20.71
N ALA A 185 -7.65 -10.03 -19.96
CA ALA A 185 -6.23 -10.32 -19.98
C ALA A 185 -5.82 -11.38 -18.94
N VAL A 186 -6.60 -11.57 -17.89
CA VAL A 186 -6.28 -12.47 -16.76
C VAL A 186 -6.98 -13.83 -16.90
N GLU A 187 -8.22 -13.85 -17.40
CA GLU A 187 -8.99 -15.09 -17.58
C GLU A 187 -8.54 -15.86 -18.84
N PRO A 188 -8.78 -17.17 -18.91
CA PRO A 188 -8.52 -17.94 -20.13
C PRO A 188 -9.31 -17.38 -21.32
N ALA A 189 -8.70 -17.39 -22.51
CA ALA A 189 -9.43 -17.07 -23.71
C ALA A 189 -10.63 -18.02 -23.85
N GLN A 190 -11.83 -17.45 -24.01
CA GLN A 190 -13.01 -18.25 -24.30
C GLN A 190 -12.76 -18.99 -25.62
N ALA A 191 -12.84 -20.31 -25.59
CA ALA A 191 -12.77 -21.10 -26.81
C ALA A 191 -13.86 -20.60 -27.76
N SER A 192 -13.44 -20.01 -28.89
CA SER A 192 -14.39 -19.64 -29.94
C SER A 192 -15.09 -20.91 -30.43
N SER A 193 -16.36 -21.03 -30.12
CA SER A 193 -17.22 -22.12 -30.58
C SER A 193 -17.55 -21.98 -32.07
#